data_4902d5badb37a10e50738af37a5e8408
#
_entry.id   4902d5badb37a10e50738af37a5e8408
#
_cell.length_a   1.000
_cell.length_b   1.000
_cell.length_c   1.000
_cell.angle_alpha   90.00
_cell.angle_beta   90.00
_cell.angle_gamma   90.00
#
_symmetry.space_group_name_H-M   'P 1'
#
loop_
_entity.id
_entity.type
_entity.pdbx_description
1 polymer ?
#
loop_
_entity_poly.entity_id
_entity_poly.type
_entity_poly.pdbx_seq_one_letter_code
_entity_poly.pdbx_strand_id
1 'polypeptide(L)'
;MYLVLESILFLLTEGCSWRAIDRPQARWNSVYQYFRRWCQRGTLQKVLTQFGPELAPGWYFVDSTHVKVHADGSNPAGGQALQAMGRTKGGLNTKIHAIVNARSQAVVIAVSGGNQADISLGRRAHGVPAGRFYPHW
;
A
#
# COMPACT_ATOMS: atom_id res chain seq x y z
N MET A 1 -0.94 22.60 5.11
CA MET A 1 -0.26 21.32 4.78
C MET A 1 -0.22 20.38 5.95
N TYR A 2 0.17 20.81 7.15
CA TYR A 2 0.23 20.00 8.37
C TYR A 2 -1.09 19.26 8.69
N LEU A 3 -2.22 19.97 8.70
CA LEU A 3 -3.54 19.37 8.95
C LEU A 3 -3.94 18.26 7.97
N VAL A 4 -3.50 18.36 6.72
CA VAL A 4 -3.75 17.32 5.73
C VAL A 4 -2.98 16.05 6.08
N LEU A 5 -1.69 16.18 6.42
CA LEU A 5 -0.87 15.05 6.83
C LEU A 5 -1.42 14.39 8.10
N GLU A 6 -1.76 15.19 9.10
CA GLU A 6 -2.36 14.71 10.35
C GLU A 6 -3.68 13.97 10.10
N SER A 7 -4.53 14.49 9.20
CA SER A 7 -5.78 13.82 8.83
C SER A 7 -5.54 12.49 8.12
N ILE A 8 -4.52 12.41 7.26
CA ILE A 8 -4.14 11.16 6.59
C ILE A 8 -3.60 10.15 7.62
N LEU A 9 -2.72 10.59 8.52
CA LEU A 9 -2.20 9.72 9.58
C LEU A 9 -3.33 9.21 10.48
N PHE A 10 -4.25 10.08 10.89
CA PHE A 10 -5.43 9.70 11.66
C PHE A 10 -6.24 8.62 10.93
N LEU A 11 -6.54 8.80 9.64
CA LEU A 11 -7.25 7.79 8.84
C LEU A 11 -6.51 6.46 8.81
N LEU A 12 -5.19 6.48 8.64
CA LEU A 12 -4.37 5.27 8.57
C LEU A 12 -4.29 4.54 9.91
N THR A 13 -4.26 5.26 11.03
CA THR A 13 -4.21 4.66 12.37
C THR A 13 -5.56 4.13 12.83
N GLU A 14 -6.63 4.89 12.59
CA GLU A 14 -7.99 4.54 13.05
C GLU A 14 -8.73 3.59 12.09
N GLY A 15 -8.24 3.45 10.86
CA GLY A 15 -8.91 2.63 9.82
C GLY A 15 -10.30 3.15 9.45
N CYS A 16 -10.58 4.43 9.68
CA CYS A 16 -11.89 5.02 9.42
C CYS A 16 -12.09 5.34 7.92
N SER A 17 -13.33 5.60 7.51
CA SER A 17 -13.62 6.03 6.15
C SER A 17 -13.14 7.47 5.90
N TRP A 18 -12.89 7.84 4.64
CA TRP A 18 -12.55 9.22 4.26
C TRP A 18 -13.57 10.23 4.75
N ARG A 19 -14.86 9.88 4.68
CA ARG A 19 -15.97 10.76 5.10
C ARG A 19 -16.03 10.99 6.60
N ALA A 20 -15.36 10.16 7.40
CA ALA A 20 -15.24 10.35 8.85
C ALA A 20 -14.21 11.42 9.22
N ILE A 21 -13.43 11.92 8.28
CA ILE A 21 -12.56 13.07 8.46
C ILE A 21 -13.45 14.33 8.42
N ASP A 22 -13.95 14.74 9.56
CA ASP A 22 -14.76 15.95 9.71
C ASP A 22 -14.01 16.98 10.57
N ARG A 23 -13.17 17.78 9.91
CA ARG A 23 -12.43 18.87 10.54
C ARG A 23 -12.73 20.18 9.83
N PRO A 24 -13.02 21.27 10.53
CA PRO A 24 -13.41 22.55 9.94
C PRO A 24 -12.41 23.09 8.89
N GLN A 25 -11.10 22.85 9.12
CA GLN A 25 -10.03 23.34 8.24
C GLN A 25 -9.51 22.28 7.25
N ALA A 26 -9.98 21.03 7.33
CA ALA A 26 -9.51 19.94 6.47
C ALA A 26 -10.67 19.00 6.12
N ARG A 27 -11.55 19.45 5.23
CA ARG A 27 -12.65 18.63 4.71
C ARG A 27 -12.12 17.38 4.04
N TRP A 28 -12.76 16.24 4.27
CA TRP A 28 -12.35 14.94 3.76
C TRP A 28 -12.03 14.92 2.25
N ASN A 29 -12.82 15.61 1.44
CA ASN A 29 -12.60 15.67 0.00
C ASN A 29 -11.27 16.35 -0.36
N SER A 30 -10.93 17.45 0.30
CA SER A 30 -9.65 18.13 0.12
C SER A 30 -8.49 17.24 0.55
N VAL A 31 -8.61 16.60 1.71
CA VAL A 31 -7.59 15.64 2.22
C VAL A 31 -7.38 14.51 1.24
N TYR A 32 -8.47 13.91 0.72
CA TYR A 32 -8.42 12.87 -0.29
C TYR A 32 -7.71 13.30 -1.58
N GLN A 33 -7.99 14.51 -2.08
CA GLN A 33 -7.34 15.05 -3.27
C GLN A 33 -5.82 15.27 -3.06
N TYR A 34 -5.41 15.71 -1.87
CA TYR A 34 -3.99 15.81 -1.52
C TYR A 34 -3.33 14.43 -1.46
N PHE A 35 -3.96 13.47 -0.78
CA PHE A 35 -3.48 12.09 -0.71
C PHE A 35 -3.30 11.49 -2.10
N ARG A 36 -4.32 11.60 -2.97
CA ARG A 36 -4.27 11.11 -4.34
C ARG A 36 -3.13 11.72 -5.15
N ARG A 37 -2.94 13.05 -5.05
CA ARG A 37 -1.80 13.73 -5.70
C ARG A 37 -0.46 13.26 -5.18
N TRP A 38 -0.32 13.02 -3.89
CA TRP A 38 0.91 12.53 -3.29
C TRP A 38 1.23 11.11 -3.75
N CYS A 39 0.21 10.24 -3.87
CA CYS A 39 0.38 8.93 -4.48
C CYS A 39 0.87 9.03 -5.93
N GLN A 40 0.19 9.83 -6.76
CA GLN A 40 0.52 9.99 -8.18
C GLN A 40 1.92 10.58 -8.42
N ARG A 41 2.38 11.47 -7.54
CA ARG A 41 3.70 12.10 -7.61
C ARG A 41 4.81 11.27 -6.93
N GLY A 42 4.49 10.14 -6.36
CA GLY A 42 5.43 9.33 -5.59
C GLY A 42 5.94 10.00 -4.31
N THR A 43 5.24 11.03 -3.81
CA THR A 43 5.66 11.77 -2.60
C THR A 43 5.64 10.85 -1.38
N LEU A 44 4.59 10.04 -1.21
CA LEU A 44 4.51 9.08 -0.11
C LEU A 44 5.63 8.04 -0.19
N GLN A 45 5.97 7.59 -1.41
CA GLN A 45 7.08 6.68 -1.62
C GLN A 45 8.41 7.28 -1.17
N LYS A 46 8.68 8.54 -1.50
CA LYS A 46 9.90 9.25 -1.07
C LYS A 46 9.98 9.35 0.45
N VAL A 47 8.86 9.65 1.11
CA VAL A 47 8.76 9.70 2.57
C VAL A 47 9.08 8.33 3.17
N LEU A 48 8.45 7.26 2.68
CA LEU A 48 8.69 5.90 3.14
C LEU A 48 10.15 5.46 2.93
N THR A 49 10.75 5.82 1.81
CA THR A 49 12.16 5.52 1.55
C THR A 49 13.10 6.27 2.49
N GLN A 50 12.78 7.51 2.84
CA GLN A 50 13.62 8.34 3.70
C GLN A 50 13.52 7.97 5.18
N PHE A 51 12.35 7.54 5.64
CA PHE A 51 12.08 7.19 7.04
C PHE A 51 11.93 5.68 7.27
N GLY A 52 11.97 4.89 6.20
CA GLY A 52 11.91 3.44 6.29
C GLY A 52 13.18 2.84 6.88
N PRO A 53 13.08 1.62 7.44
CA PRO A 53 14.26 0.92 7.94
C PRO A 53 15.24 0.60 6.82
N GLU A 54 16.53 0.76 7.08
CA GLU A 54 17.56 0.33 6.15
C GLU A 54 17.60 -1.20 6.04
N LEU A 55 17.95 -1.69 4.83
CA LEU A 55 18.26 -3.10 4.60
C LEU A 55 19.62 -3.40 5.25
N ALA A 56 19.61 -3.81 6.51
CA ALA A 56 20.79 -4.29 7.21
C ALA A 56 20.95 -5.81 7.02
N PRO A 57 22.17 -6.37 7.06
CA PRO A 57 22.35 -7.82 7.10
C PRO A 57 21.54 -8.44 8.25
N GLY A 58 20.77 -9.48 7.98
CA GLY A 58 19.95 -10.12 9.01
C GLY A 58 18.84 -11.01 8.45
N TRP A 59 17.97 -11.46 9.34
CA TRP A 59 16.81 -12.26 9.00
C TRP A 59 15.66 -11.38 8.53
N TYR A 60 15.03 -11.81 7.44
CA TYR A 60 13.82 -11.20 6.88
C TYR A 60 12.72 -12.23 6.81
N PHE A 61 11.52 -11.80 7.14
CA PHE A 61 10.31 -12.61 7.06
C PHE A 61 9.46 -12.10 5.91
N VAL A 62 8.95 -13.02 5.11
CA VAL A 62 8.05 -12.72 3.99
C VAL A 62 6.67 -13.23 4.37
N ASP A 63 5.69 -12.37 4.30
CA ASP A 63 4.29 -12.73 4.54
C ASP A 63 3.39 -12.08 3.50
N SER A 64 2.19 -12.62 3.33
CA SER A 64 1.19 -12.06 2.42
C SER A 64 -0.22 -12.21 2.98
N THR A 65 -1.05 -11.23 2.69
CA THR A 65 -2.47 -11.26 3.06
C THR A 65 -3.35 -10.91 1.87
N HIS A 66 -4.57 -11.47 1.86
CA HIS A 66 -5.57 -11.19 0.84
C HIS A 66 -6.54 -10.12 1.31
N VAL A 67 -6.76 -9.10 0.48
CA VAL A 67 -7.77 -8.08 0.68
C VAL A 67 -8.87 -8.27 -0.36
N LYS A 68 -10.09 -8.55 0.09
CA LYS A 68 -11.25 -8.68 -0.80
C LYS A 68 -11.57 -7.33 -1.42
N VAL A 69 -11.79 -7.34 -2.74
CA VAL A 69 -12.24 -6.15 -3.46
C VAL A 69 -13.74 -5.98 -3.23
N HIS A 70 -14.14 -4.79 -2.75
CA HIS A 70 -15.56 -4.46 -2.64
C HIS A 70 -16.20 -4.33 -4.03
N ALA A 71 -17.49 -4.64 -4.15
CA ALA A 71 -18.22 -4.59 -5.43
C ALA A 71 -18.09 -3.22 -6.12
N ASP A 72 -18.14 -2.13 -5.34
CA ASP A 72 -18.00 -0.77 -5.86
C ASP A 72 -16.56 -0.42 -6.29
N GLY A 73 -15.57 -1.16 -5.81
CA GLY A 73 -14.15 -1.03 -6.19
C GLY A 73 -13.80 -1.79 -7.48
N SER A 74 -14.71 -2.59 -8.02
CA SER A 74 -14.42 -3.51 -9.11
C SER A 74 -14.46 -2.91 -10.52
N ASN A 75 -14.81 -1.63 -10.66
CA ASN A 75 -14.89 -0.94 -11.95
C ASN A 75 -13.95 0.29 -12.03
N PRO A 76 -12.64 0.09 -11.93
CA PRO A 76 -11.69 1.18 -11.97
C PRO A 76 -11.38 1.63 -13.40
N ALA A 77 -11.15 2.90 -13.56
CA ALA A 77 -10.51 3.43 -14.76
C ALA A 77 -9.14 2.76 -14.94
N GLY A 78 -8.94 2.06 -16.07
CA GLY A 78 -7.70 1.35 -16.36
C GLY A 78 -7.75 -0.17 -16.20
N GLY A 79 -8.84 -0.72 -15.70
CA GLY A 79 -9.07 -2.17 -15.62
C GLY A 79 -8.45 -2.86 -14.40
N GLN A 80 -8.79 -4.14 -14.25
CA GLN A 80 -8.43 -4.94 -13.06
C GLN A 80 -6.92 -5.17 -12.92
N ALA A 81 -6.21 -5.34 -14.03
CA ALA A 81 -4.76 -5.59 -14.02
C ALA A 81 -3.96 -4.41 -13.47
N LEU A 82 -4.32 -3.17 -13.85
CA LEU A 82 -3.65 -1.96 -13.35
C LEU A 82 -3.89 -1.71 -11.85
N GLN A 83 -4.87 -2.37 -11.25
CA GLN A 83 -5.18 -2.25 -9.82
C GLN A 83 -4.77 -3.49 -9.02
N ALA A 84 -3.92 -4.35 -9.60
CA ALA A 84 -3.47 -5.58 -8.95
C ALA A 84 -4.64 -6.43 -8.42
N MET A 85 -5.74 -6.51 -9.18
CA MET A 85 -6.87 -7.36 -8.85
C MET A 85 -6.75 -8.70 -9.57
N GLY A 86 -6.89 -9.79 -8.83
CA GLY A 86 -6.90 -11.15 -9.36
C GLY A 86 -8.14 -11.92 -8.93
N ARG A 87 -8.61 -12.83 -9.77
CA ARG A 87 -9.75 -13.69 -9.45
C ARG A 87 -9.26 -14.98 -8.79
N THR A 88 -9.79 -15.29 -7.62
CA THR A 88 -9.64 -16.56 -6.93
C THR A 88 -10.99 -17.24 -6.74
N LYS A 89 -11.02 -18.44 -6.14
CA LYS A 89 -12.28 -19.12 -5.80
C LYS A 89 -13.19 -18.28 -4.90
N GLY A 90 -12.62 -17.38 -4.09
CA GLY A 90 -13.35 -16.46 -3.20
C GLY A 90 -13.76 -15.13 -3.84
N GLY A 91 -13.61 -14.96 -5.18
CA GLY A 91 -13.91 -13.74 -5.90
C GLY A 91 -12.69 -12.89 -6.24
N LEU A 92 -12.96 -11.61 -6.56
CA LEU A 92 -11.90 -10.65 -6.83
C LEU A 92 -11.19 -10.24 -5.53
N ASN A 93 -9.88 -10.34 -5.52
CA ASN A 93 -9.07 -9.88 -4.41
C ASN A 93 -7.69 -9.40 -4.86
N THR A 94 -7.08 -8.63 -3.99
CA THR A 94 -5.72 -8.12 -4.11
C THR A 94 -4.89 -8.77 -3.01
N LYS A 95 -3.66 -9.12 -3.31
CA LYS A 95 -2.72 -9.67 -2.37
C LYS A 95 -1.68 -8.62 -2.01
N ILE A 96 -1.50 -8.40 -0.72
CA ILE A 96 -0.46 -7.53 -0.18
C ILE A 96 0.65 -8.44 0.34
N HIS A 97 1.86 -8.22 -0.14
CA HIS A 97 3.06 -8.90 0.31
C HIS A 97 3.92 -7.93 1.11
N ALA A 98 4.45 -8.38 2.22
CA ALA A 98 5.36 -7.61 3.04
C ALA A 98 6.64 -8.39 3.32
N ILE A 99 7.77 -7.73 3.22
CA ILE A 99 9.04 -8.21 3.76
C ILE A 99 9.32 -7.37 4.99
N VAL A 100 9.48 -8.01 6.13
CA VAL A 100 9.74 -7.36 7.40
C VAL A 100 11.10 -7.79 7.96
N ASN A 101 11.78 -6.90 8.66
CA ASN A 101 13.01 -7.21 9.36
C ASN A 101 12.72 -7.89 10.72
N ALA A 102 13.76 -8.28 11.44
CA ALA A 102 13.66 -8.91 12.76
C ALA A 102 12.96 -8.05 13.83
N ARG A 103 12.78 -6.73 13.57
CA ARG A 103 12.05 -5.80 14.43
C ARG A 103 10.59 -5.61 14.00
N SER A 104 10.07 -6.47 13.09
CA SER A 104 8.73 -6.36 12.51
C SER A 104 8.47 -5.06 11.74
N GLN A 105 9.52 -4.38 11.25
CA GLN A 105 9.37 -3.19 10.44
C GLN A 105 9.30 -3.58 8.97
N ALA A 106 8.30 -3.10 8.25
CA ALA A 106 8.16 -3.35 6.82
C ALA A 106 9.27 -2.67 6.03
N VAL A 107 10.05 -3.47 5.32
CA VAL A 107 11.17 -3.04 4.48
C VAL A 107 10.72 -2.93 3.02
N VAL A 108 9.91 -3.87 2.58
CA VAL A 108 9.33 -3.89 1.23
C VAL A 108 7.84 -4.20 1.36
N ILE A 109 7.02 -3.47 0.63
CA ILE A 109 5.60 -3.77 0.44
C ILE A 109 5.34 -3.85 -1.05
N ALA A 110 4.70 -4.91 -1.49
CA ALA A 110 4.27 -5.09 -2.87
C ALA A 110 2.81 -5.53 -2.94
N VAL A 111 2.16 -5.22 -4.05
CA VAL A 111 0.75 -5.55 -4.29
C VAL A 111 0.66 -6.35 -5.56
N SER A 112 -0.11 -7.44 -5.55
CA SER A 112 -0.35 -8.27 -6.73
C SER A 112 -1.79 -8.73 -6.81
N GLY A 113 -2.19 -9.27 -7.96
CA GLY A 113 -3.47 -9.96 -8.07
C GLY A 113 -3.51 -11.17 -7.14
N GLY A 114 -4.66 -11.42 -6.51
CA GLY A 114 -4.81 -12.49 -5.53
C GLY A 114 -4.53 -13.91 -6.03
N ASN A 115 -4.47 -14.10 -7.35
CA ASN A 115 -4.14 -15.36 -8.00
C ASN A 115 -2.62 -15.60 -8.17
N GLN A 116 -1.77 -14.62 -7.83
CA GLN A 116 -0.32 -14.77 -7.95
C GLN A 116 0.29 -15.50 -6.75
N ALA A 117 1.30 -16.34 -7.01
CA ALA A 117 2.00 -17.10 -5.97
C ALA A 117 3.00 -16.22 -5.20
N ASP A 118 3.12 -16.44 -3.88
CA ASP A 118 4.00 -15.67 -2.99
C ASP A 118 5.49 -15.79 -3.35
N ILE A 119 5.89 -16.94 -3.84
CA ILE A 119 7.28 -17.25 -4.16
C ILE A 119 7.88 -16.37 -5.27
N SER A 120 7.02 -15.76 -6.09
CA SER A 120 7.47 -14.86 -7.15
C SER A 120 8.11 -13.58 -6.61
N LEU A 121 7.74 -13.17 -5.41
CA LEU A 121 8.27 -11.97 -4.74
C LEU A 121 9.63 -12.23 -4.07
N GLY A 122 9.80 -13.39 -3.43
CA GLY A 122 11.05 -13.76 -2.76
C GLY A 122 12.25 -13.78 -3.71
N ARG A 123 12.06 -14.21 -4.96
CA ARG A 123 13.11 -14.19 -5.99
C ARG A 123 13.46 -12.78 -6.48
N ARG A 124 12.54 -11.83 -6.41
CA ARG A 124 12.74 -10.44 -6.87
C ARG A 124 13.25 -9.51 -5.78
N ALA A 125 13.09 -9.89 -4.51
CA ALA A 125 13.58 -9.12 -3.36
C ALA A 125 15.11 -9.12 -3.23
N HIS A 126 15.81 -10.09 -3.85
CA HIS A 126 17.26 -10.06 -3.96
C HIS A 126 17.71 -8.89 -4.86
N GLY A 127 18.21 -7.81 -4.25
CA GLY A 127 18.70 -6.62 -4.97
C GLY A 127 17.76 -5.41 -4.97
N VAL A 128 16.66 -5.47 -4.23
CA VAL A 128 15.71 -4.35 -4.11
C VAL A 128 16.16 -3.39 -3.01
N PRO A 129 16.34 -2.07 -3.30
CA PRO A 129 16.61 -1.08 -2.27
C PRO A 129 15.43 -0.96 -1.30
N ALA A 130 15.72 -0.76 -0.01
CA ALA A 130 14.74 -0.55 1.04
C ALA A 130 13.72 0.56 0.67
N GLY A 131 12.47 0.38 1.08
CA GLY A 131 11.44 1.40 0.94
C GLY A 131 10.77 1.48 -0.43
N ARG A 132 10.89 0.49 -1.31
CA ARG A 132 10.13 0.49 -2.57
C ARG A 132 8.76 -0.16 -2.42
N PHE A 133 7.74 0.60 -2.76
CA PHE A 133 6.40 0.13 -3.03
C PHE A 133 6.30 -0.21 -4.52
N TYR A 134 5.96 -1.44 -4.85
CA TYR A 134 5.78 -1.86 -6.24
C TYR A 134 4.28 -2.00 -6.52
N PRO A 135 3.66 -1.03 -7.22
CA PRO A 135 2.24 -1.11 -7.51
C PRO A 135 1.88 -2.07 -8.64
N HIS A 136 2.84 -2.47 -9.48
CA HIS A 136 2.57 -3.32 -10.65
C HIS A 136 3.74 -4.21 -11.02
N TRP A 137 3.41 -5.43 -11.42
CA TRP A 137 4.24 -6.38 -12.15
C TRP A 137 3.50 -6.87 -13.39
#